data_969f867e49b1477c89fb083b1429f7de
#
_entry.id   969f867e49b1477c89fb083b1429f7de
#
_cell.length_a   1.000
_cell.length_b   1.000
_cell.length_c   1.000
_cell.angle_alpha   90.00
_cell.angle_beta   90.00
_cell.angle_gamma   90.00
#
_symmetry.space_group_name_H-M   'P 1'
#
loop_
_entity.id
_entity.type
_entity.pdbx_description
1 polymer ?
#
loop_
_entity_poly.entity_id
_entity_poly.type
_entity_poly.pdbx_seq_one_letter_code
_entity_poly.pdbx_strand_id
1 'polypeptide(L)'
;ADEQLIALLEVEEPRIIAIALAQVKAEKQIKVLDRLSPEIKGKVLMQLGSLDNIPLEGIVNVASQLKIKSQYLPKGVDFARGGGKSVADILGKMTPFEEEKFLESISQENPELAEEIKKYHLTFEDVINNFPENLLRDIMNSIELDTIALALKGRSQQDIDKVINNLPQKKQAMFEPVESAVPKRDVDQAKKAVVDAARQMEKEGKFSLEDILGSS
;
A
#
# COMPACT_ATOMS: atom_id res chain seq x y z
N ALA A 1 -18.29 -4.08 -5.91
CA ALA A 1 -19.71 -3.78 -6.08
C ALA A 1 -20.20 -2.67 -5.14
N ASP A 2 -19.84 -2.66 -3.84
CA ASP A 2 -20.27 -1.62 -2.90
C ASP A 2 -19.55 -0.29 -3.16
N GLU A 3 -18.26 -0.32 -3.44
CA GLU A 3 -17.43 0.84 -3.81
C GLU A 3 -17.97 1.56 -5.06
N GLN A 4 -18.42 0.80 -6.06
CA GLN A 4 -19.02 1.37 -7.27
C GLN A 4 -20.36 2.07 -6.98
N LEU A 5 -21.17 1.49 -6.10
CA LEU A 5 -22.42 2.11 -5.67
C LEU A 5 -22.17 3.42 -4.91
N ILE A 6 -21.18 3.43 -4.02
CA ILE A 6 -20.78 4.62 -3.27
C ILE A 6 -20.30 5.70 -4.24
N ALA A 7 -19.34 5.38 -5.10
CA ALA A 7 -18.80 6.34 -6.08
C ALA A 7 -19.87 6.89 -7.04
N LEU A 8 -20.87 6.07 -7.36
CA LEU A 8 -21.98 6.49 -8.20
C LEU A 8 -22.91 7.49 -7.50
N LEU A 9 -23.15 7.27 -6.20
CA LEU A 9 -24.13 8.06 -5.44
C LEU A 9 -23.54 9.31 -4.78
N GLU A 10 -22.23 9.33 -4.46
CA GLU A 10 -21.55 10.48 -3.83
C GLU A 10 -21.71 11.79 -4.62
N VAL A 11 -21.87 11.71 -5.94
CA VAL A 11 -21.95 12.86 -6.85
C VAL A 11 -23.38 13.22 -7.25
N GLU A 12 -24.38 12.52 -6.73
CA GLU A 12 -25.78 12.72 -7.05
C GLU A 12 -26.46 13.70 -6.10
N GLU A 13 -27.61 14.23 -6.54
CA GLU A 13 -28.45 15.07 -5.68
C GLU A 13 -29.07 14.27 -4.53
N PRO A 14 -29.27 14.85 -3.34
CA PRO A 14 -29.80 14.16 -2.16
C PRO A 14 -31.09 13.37 -2.41
N ARG A 15 -31.97 13.87 -3.29
CA ARG A 15 -33.21 13.20 -3.65
C ARG A 15 -32.97 11.92 -4.47
N ILE A 16 -32.01 11.94 -5.39
CA ILE A 16 -31.63 10.78 -6.21
C ILE A 16 -31.00 9.73 -5.32
N ILE A 17 -30.11 10.15 -4.42
CA ILE A 17 -29.48 9.28 -3.42
C ILE A 17 -30.56 8.60 -2.57
N ALA A 18 -31.52 9.36 -2.04
CA ALA A 18 -32.60 8.84 -1.21
C ALA A 18 -33.45 7.79 -1.95
N ILE A 19 -33.84 8.07 -3.20
CA ILE A 19 -34.60 7.12 -4.04
C ILE A 19 -33.81 5.84 -4.27
N ALA A 20 -32.51 5.93 -4.59
CA ALA A 20 -31.65 4.78 -4.79
C ALA A 20 -31.45 3.99 -3.50
N LEU A 21 -31.24 4.66 -2.37
CA LEU A 21 -31.09 4.02 -1.05
C LEU A 21 -32.36 3.26 -0.64
N ALA A 22 -33.55 3.78 -0.94
CA ALA A 22 -34.81 3.09 -0.65
C ALA A 22 -34.93 1.72 -1.36
N GLN A 23 -34.16 1.49 -2.41
CA GLN A 23 -34.18 0.24 -3.20
C GLN A 23 -33.08 -0.76 -2.79
N VAL A 24 -32.20 -0.43 -1.85
CA VAL A 24 -31.09 -1.28 -1.44
C VAL A 24 -31.21 -1.72 0.03
N LYS A 25 -30.54 -2.80 0.39
CA LYS A 25 -30.54 -3.34 1.76
C LYS A 25 -29.90 -2.35 2.75
N ALA A 26 -30.36 -2.38 4.01
CA ALA A 26 -29.89 -1.49 5.08
C ALA A 26 -28.35 -1.45 5.24
N GLU A 27 -27.68 -2.58 5.09
CA GLU A 27 -26.23 -2.65 5.16
C GLU A 27 -25.53 -1.76 4.10
N LYS A 28 -26.10 -1.69 2.89
CA LYS A 28 -25.57 -0.83 1.83
C LYS A 28 -25.97 0.63 2.03
N GLN A 29 -27.15 0.88 2.57
CA GLN A 29 -27.58 2.23 2.93
C GLN A 29 -26.58 2.88 3.90
N ILE A 30 -26.20 2.17 4.96
CA ILE A 30 -25.24 2.63 5.97
C ILE A 30 -23.89 2.95 5.31
N LYS A 31 -23.35 2.04 4.50
CA LYS A 31 -22.05 2.24 3.81
C LYS A 31 -22.04 3.48 2.92
N VAL A 32 -23.11 3.75 2.19
CA VAL A 32 -23.23 4.95 1.37
C VAL A 32 -23.33 6.19 2.26
N LEU A 33 -24.21 6.18 3.26
CA LEU A 33 -24.40 7.32 4.16
C LEU A 33 -23.12 7.70 4.92
N ASP A 34 -22.27 6.73 5.26
CA ASP A 34 -21.02 7.00 5.99
C ASP A 34 -19.96 7.69 5.14
N ARG A 35 -20.10 7.66 3.82
CA ARG A 35 -19.21 8.37 2.89
C ARG A 35 -19.67 9.78 2.54
N LEU A 36 -20.91 10.11 2.82
CA LEU A 36 -21.45 11.44 2.55
C LEU A 36 -21.03 12.45 3.62
N SER A 37 -20.84 13.70 3.22
CA SER A 37 -20.62 14.79 4.16
C SER A 37 -21.82 14.93 5.12
N PRO A 38 -21.62 15.40 6.36
CA PRO A 38 -22.71 15.54 7.35
C PRO A 38 -23.91 16.34 6.83
N GLU A 39 -23.66 17.37 6.01
CA GLU A 39 -24.70 18.21 5.41
C GLU A 39 -25.54 17.42 4.40
N ILE A 40 -24.88 16.71 3.47
CA ILE A 40 -25.58 15.92 2.45
C ILE A 40 -26.28 14.74 3.09
N LYS A 41 -25.65 14.05 4.05
CA LYS A 41 -26.24 12.96 4.84
C LYS A 41 -27.56 13.39 5.48
N GLY A 42 -27.59 14.57 6.12
CA GLY A 42 -28.81 15.14 6.71
C GLY A 42 -29.92 15.36 5.68
N LYS A 43 -29.57 15.95 4.52
CA LYS A 43 -30.51 16.16 3.41
C LYS A 43 -31.06 14.86 2.84
N VAL A 44 -30.19 13.85 2.66
CA VAL A 44 -30.58 12.51 2.18
C VAL A 44 -31.54 11.82 3.15
N LEU A 45 -31.26 11.86 4.45
CA LEU A 45 -32.13 11.26 5.47
C LEU A 45 -33.49 11.94 5.51
N MET A 46 -33.56 13.27 5.41
CA MET A 46 -34.85 13.99 5.32
C MET A 46 -35.63 13.60 4.06
N GLN A 47 -34.95 13.52 2.90
CA GLN A 47 -35.57 13.08 1.66
C GLN A 47 -36.08 11.63 1.77
N LEU A 48 -35.26 10.73 2.33
CA LEU A 48 -35.61 9.32 2.51
C LEU A 48 -36.85 9.17 3.42
N GLY A 49 -36.93 9.93 4.53
CA GLY A 49 -38.06 9.91 5.43
C GLY A 49 -39.33 10.53 4.84
N SER A 50 -39.21 11.39 3.83
CA SER A 50 -40.35 12.01 3.14
C SER A 50 -40.73 11.35 1.82
N LEU A 51 -40.11 10.20 1.49
CA LEU A 51 -40.47 9.42 0.32
C LEU A 51 -41.81 8.70 0.54
N ASP A 52 -42.89 9.39 0.18
CA ASP A 52 -44.19 8.76 -0.02
C ASP A 52 -44.26 8.15 -1.43
N ASN A 53 -45.28 7.38 -1.73
CA ASN A 53 -45.52 6.63 -2.99
C ASN A 53 -44.86 7.21 -4.26
N ILE A 54 -43.62 6.81 -4.52
CA ILE A 54 -42.96 7.17 -5.77
C ILE A 54 -43.51 6.28 -6.89
N PRO A 55 -44.01 6.86 -7.99
CA PRO A 55 -44.42 6.06 -9.15
C PRO A 55 -43.29 5.18 -9.64
N LEU A 56 -43.60 3.93 -10.02
CA LEU A 56 -42.60 2.98 -10.53
C LEU A 56 -41.76 3.58 -11.67
N GLU A 57 -42.38 4.40 -12.52
CA GLU A 57 -41.72 5.12 -13.61
C GLU A 57 -40.59 6.03 -13.11
N GLY A 58 -40.80 6.72 -11.99
CA GLY A 58 -39.79 7.57 -11.35
C GLY A 58 -38.58 6.76 -10.87
N ILE A 59 -38.83 5.59 -10.27
CA ILE A 59 -37.76 4.65 -9.84
C ILE A 59 -36.99 4.12 -11.06
N VAL A 60 -37.69 3.73 -12.12
CA VAL A 60 -37.09 3.21 -13.35
C VAL A 60 -36.22 4.28 -14.03
N ASN A 61 -36.68 5.55 -14.05
CA ASN A 61 -35.90 6.65 -14.59
C ASN A 61 -34.59 6.89 -13.82
N VAL A 62 -34.64 6.92 -12.49
CA VAL A 62 -33.45 7.05 -11.65
C VAL A 62 -32.51 5.85 -11.88
N ALA A 63 -33.03 4.62 -11.88
CA ALA A 63 -32.23 3.44 -12.13
C ALA A 63 -31.56 3.47 -13.51
N SER A 64 -32.25 3.93 -14.54
CA SER A 64 -31.72 4.05 -15.90
C SER A 64 -30.63 5.11 -16.00
N GLN A 65 -30.78 6.25 -15.38
CA GLN A 65 -29.76 7.28 -15.31
C GLN A 65 -28.50 6.79 -14.57
N LEU A 66 -28.67 6.15 -13.42
CA LEU A 66 -27.58 5.58 -12.64
C LEU A 66 -26.87 4.44 -13.43
N LYS A 67 -27.64 3.64 -14.18
CA LYS A 67 -27.07 2.58 -15.04
C LYS A 67 -26.17 3.19 -16.15
N ILE A 68 -26.61 4.25 -16.81
CA ILE A 68 -25.81 4.94 -17.84
C ILE A 68 -24.53 5.50 -17.19
N LYS A 69 -24.64 6.21 -16.06
CA LYS A 69 -23.49 6.75 -15.35
C LYS A 69 -22.53 5.64 -14.88
N SER A 70 -23.05 4.50 -14.45
CA SER A 70 -22.24 3.35 -14.01
C SER A 70 -21.39 2.73 -15.13
N GLN A 71 -21.74 2.94 -16.39
CA GLN A 71 -20.94 2.46 -17.53
C GLN A 71 -19.64 3.25 -17.70
N TYR A 72 -19.61 4.48 -17.20
CA TYR A 72 -18.43 5.36 -17.22
C TYR A 72 -17.59 5.22 -15.93
N LEU A 73 -18.10 4.51 -14.92
CA LEU A 73 -17.28 4.16 -13.76
C LEU A 73 -16.30 3.06 -14.14
N PRO A 74 -15.02 3.17 -13.78
CA PRO A 74 -14.04 2.13 -14.05
C PRO A 74 -14.49 0.81 -13.43
N LYS A 75 -14.61 -0.22 -14.24
CA LYS A 75 -14.97 -1.56 -13.79
C LYS A 75 -13.75 -2.20 -13.14
N GLY A 76 -13.78 -2.29 -11.82
CA GLY A 76 -12.84 -3.16 -11.10
C GLY A 76 -11.38 -2.70 -11.10
N VAL A 77 -11.12 -1.43 -11.28
CA VAL A 77 -9.84 -0.84 -10.89
C VAL A 77 -10.03 -0.38 -9.46
N ASP A 78 -9.32 -1.00 -8.52
CA ASP A 78 -9.02 -0.35 -7.28
C ASP A 78 -8.43 1.00 -7.69
N PHE A 79 -9.17 2.08 -7.44
CA PHE A 79 -8.58 3.39 -7.52
C PHE A 79 -7.50 3.36 -6.44
N ALA A 80 -6.27 3.29 -6.86
CA ALA A 80 -5.16 3.69 -6.03
C ALA A 80 -5.42 5.17 -5.70
N ARG A 81 -6.21 5.39 -4.69
CA ARG A 81 -6.35 6.68 -4.05
C ARG A 81 -4.97 6.90 -3.48
N GLY A 82 -4.07 7.66 -4.08
CA GLY A 82 -2.77 7.99 -3.44
C GLY A 82 -2.67 7.48 -1.99
N GLY A 83 -1.97 8.03 -1.18
CA GLY A 83 -1.78 7.56 0.19
C GLY A 83 -0.41 6.97 0.37
N GLY A 84 -0.05 6.67 1.62
CA GLY A 84 1.28 6.27 2.00
C GLY A 84 1.82 5.09 1.20
N LYS A 85 1.00 4.09 0.91
CA LYS A 85 1.40 2.93 0.10
C LYS A 85 1.80 3.31 -1.33
N SER A 86 1.01 4.16 -1.99
CA SER A 86 1.33 4.61 -3.36
C SER A 86 2.62 5.43 -3.41
N VAL A 87 2.83 6.28 -2.41
CA VAL A 87 4.06 7.07 -2.28
C VAL A 87 5.26 6.15 -1.98
N ALA A 88 5.12 5.18 -1.07
CA ALA A 88 6.15 4.19 -0.77
C ALA A 88 6.57 3.38 -2.02
N ASP A 89 5.61 2.97 -2.85
CA ASP A 89 5.88 2.26 -4.11
C ASP A 89 6.63 3.13 -5.13
N ILE A 90 6.38 4.44 -5.15
CA ILE A 90 7.10 5.38 -6.01
C ILE A 90 8.51 5.60 -5.48
N LEU A 91 8.66 5.88 -4.18
CA LEU A 91 9.95 6.09 -3.53
C LEU A 91 10.88 4.88 -3.71
N GLY A 92 10.37 3.67 -3.51
CA GLY A 92 11.16 2.45 -3.69
C GLY A 92 11.68 2.21 -5.12
N LYS A 93 11.21 2.98 -6.12
CA LYS A 93 11.75 2.96 -7.50
C LYS A 93 12.82 4.01 -7.76
N MET A 94 12.97 4.96 -6.85
CA MET A 94 13.96 6.04 -6.93
C MET A 94 15.35 5.55 -6.51
N THR A 95 16.35 6.40 -6.71
CA THR A 95 17.68 6.16 -6.13
C THR A 95 17.63 6.36 -4.62
N PRO A 96 18.45 5.64 -3.82
CA PRO A 96 18.45 5.78 -2.36
C PRO A 96 18.62 7.24 -1.89
N PHE A 97 19.39 8.03 -2.60
CA PHE A 97 19.59 9.45 -2.29
C PHE A 97 18.33 10.29 -2.51
N GLU A 98 17.61 10.07 -3.61
CA GLU A 98 16.34 10.76 -3.89
C GLU A 98 15.26 10.34 -2.90
N GLU A 99 15.19 9.05 -2.61
CA GLU A 99 14.27 8.45 -1.65
C GLU A 99 14.41 9.08 -0.26
N GLU A 100 15.64 9.13 0.29
CA GLU A 100 15.94 9.75 1.58
C GLU A 100 15.53 11.22 1.59
N LYS A 101 15.90 11.98 0.56
CA LYS A 101 15.59 13.40 0.42
C LYS A 101 14.09 13.68 0.40
N PHE A 102 13.33 12.89 -0.35
CA PHE A 102 11.88 13.07 -0.44
C PHE A 102 11.17 12.64 0.83
N LEU A 103 11.60 11.55 1.47
CA LEU A 103 11.06 11.14 2.77
C LEU A 103 11.31 12.19 3.86
N GLU A 104 12.50 12.80 3.89
CA GLU A 104 12.80 13.88 4.81
C GLU A 104 11.90 15.10 4.56
N SER A 105 11.73 15.51 3.30
CA SER A 105 10.83 16.62 2.94
C SER A 105 9.38 16.34 3.34
N ILE A 106 8.88 15.13 3.06
CA ILE A 106 7.51 14.72 3.44
C ILE A 106 7.38 14.72 4.97
N SER A 107 8.39 14.24 5.70
CA SER A 107 8.37 14.20 7.17
C SER A 107 8.31 15.60 7.80
N GLN A 108 8.93 16.60 7.16
CA GLN A 108 8.89 17.99 7.62
C GLN A 108 7.54 18.66 7.32
N GLU A 109 6.96 18.40 6.16
CA GLU A 109 5.72 19.04 5.70
C GLU A 109 4.45 18.34 6.20
N ASN A 110 4.45 17.02 6.25
CA ASN A 110 3.32 16.18 6.67
C ASN A 110 3.78 14.93 7.43
N PRO A 111 4.01 15.04 8.76
CA PRO A 111 4.46 13.93 9.58
C PRO A 111 3.52 12.71 9.56
N GLU A 112 2.20 12.94 9.49
CA GLU A 112 1.22 11.86 9.47
C GLU A 112 1.34 11.00 8.20
N LEU A 113 1.51 11.65 7.04
CA LEU A 113 1.76 10.96 5.78
C LEU A 113 3.11 10.22 5.81
N ALA A 114 4.14 10.81 6.40
CA ALA A 114 5.44 10.16 6.55
C ALA A 114 5.33 8.86 7.37
N GLU A 115 4.59 8.86 8.47
CA GLU A 115 4.32 7.65 9.26
C GLU A 115 3.49 6.61 8.48
N GLU A 116 2.52 7.06 7.68
CA GLU A 116 1.78 6.16 6.81
C GLU A 116 2.68 5.53 5.73
N ILE A 117 3.57 6.31 5.11
CA ILE A 117 4.53 5.81 4.12
C ILE A 117 5.46 4.77 4.74
N LYS A 118 5.97 4.99 5.95
CA LYS A 118 6.88 4.08 6.65
C LYS A 118 6.31 2.68 6.82
N LYS A 119 4.99 2.53 6.98
CA LYS A 119 4.33 1.21 7.09
C LYS A 119 4.47 0.35 5.82
N TYR A 120 4.70 0.98 4.67
CA TYR A 120 4.83 0.32 3.37
C TYR A 120 6.20 0.50 2.75
N HIS A 121 7.05 1.31 3.35
CA HIS A 121 8.38 1.64 2.88
C HIS A 121 9.39 0.67 3.47
N LEU A 122 9.82 -0.28 2.67
CA LEU A 122 10.79 -1.28 3.06
C LEU A 122 12.21 -0.79 2.79
N THR A 123 13.05 -0.74 3.80
CA THR A 123 14.47 -0.42 3.71
C THR A 123 15.33 -1.67 3.87
N PHE A 124 16.61 -1.58 3.49
CA PHE A 124 17.57 -2.66 3.74
C PHE A 124 17.73 -2.93 5.25
N GLU A 125 17.69 -1.86 6.07
CA GLU A 125 17.76 -1.95 7.52
C GLU A 125 16.60 -2.76 8.10
N ASP A 126 15.38 -2.55 7.57
CA ASP A 126 14.20 -3.31 7.98
C ASP A 126 14.35 -4.79 7.67
N VAL A 127 14.87 -5.13 6.48
CA VAL A 127 15.10 -6.54 6.11
C VAL A 127 16.06 -7.22 7.07
N ILE A 128 17.13 -6.54 7.47
CA ILE A 128 18.12 -7.13 8.38
C ILE A 128 17.58 -7.20 9.82
N ASN A 129 16.88 -6.17 10.29
CA ASN A 129 16.53 -6.03 11.70
C ASN A 129 15.17 -6.63 12.07
N ASN A 130 14.17 -6.45 11.21
CA ASN A 130 12.77 -6.71 11.54
C ASN A 130 12.23 -8.03 10.94
N PHE A 131 12.92 -8.59 9.92
CA PHE A 131 12.44 -9.82 9.31
C PHE A 131 12.73 -11.06 10.16
N PRO A 132 11.78 -12.00 10.25
CA PRO A 132 12.00 -13.30 10.86
C PRO A 132 13.12 -14.07 10.13
N GLU A 133 13.87 -14.90 10.85
CA GLU A 133 15.04 -15.62 10.33
C GLU A 133 14.72 -16.49 9.09
N ASN A 134 13.54 -17.10 9.07
CA ASN A 134 13.11 -17.92 7.92
C ASN A 134 12.95 -17.08 6.65
N LEU A 135 12.34 -15.91 6.75
CA LEU A 135 12.16 -14.99 5.61
C LEU A 135 13.50 -14.37 5.21
N LEU A 136 14.32 -13.96 6.18
CA LEU A 136 15.67 -13.45 5.89
C LEU A 136 16.50 -14.48 5.13
N ARG A 137 16.43 -15.74 5.55
CA ARG A 137 17.11 -16.87 4.88
C ARG A 137 16.65 -17.02 3.43
N ASP A 138 15.35 -17.01 3.20
CA ASP A 138 14.77 -17.16 1.87
C ASP A 138 15.15 -16.00 0.95
N ILE A 139 15.12 -14.76 1.45
CA ILE A 139 15.55 -13.56 0.72
C ILE A 139 17.04 -13.71 0.34
N MET A 140 17.90 -13.98 1.31
CA MET A 140 19.35 -14.07 1.08
C MET A 140 19.73 -15.25 0.18
N ASN A 141 18.94 -16.32 0.18
CA ASN A 141 19.14 -17.45 -0.74
C ASN A 141 18.89 -17.08 -2.21
N SER A 142 17.99 -16.17 -2.47
CA SER A 142 17.64 -15.72 -3.82
C SER A 142 18.65 -14.74 -4.43
N ILE A 143 19.63 -14.28 -3.65
CA ILE A 143 20.61 -13.26 -4.04
C ILE A 143 22.01 -13.87 -4.20
N GLU A 144 22.77 -13.36 -5.16
CA GLU A 144 24.17 -13.76 -5.36
C GLU A 144 25.04 -13.34 -4.18
N LEU A 145 26.03 -14.19 -3.84
CA LEU A 145 26.84 -14.00 -2.64
C LEU A 145 27.66 -12.69 -2.67
N ASP A 146 28.18 -12.32 -3.83
CA ASP A 146 28.93 -11.06 -4.04
C ASP A 146 28.05 -9.83 -3.79
N THR A 147 26.76 -9.91 -4.17
CA THR A 147 25.79 -8.84 -3.90
C THR A 147 25.50 -8.73 -2.39
N ILE A 148 25.38 -9.86 -1.69
CA ILE A 148 25.22 -9.87 -0.24
C ILE A 148 26.45 -9.25 0.44
N ALA A 149 27.66 -9.64 0.03
CA ALA A 149 28.90 -9.10 0.59
C ALA A 149 29.02 -7.57 0.37
N LEU A 150 28.62 -7.06 -0.81
CA LEU A 150 28.56 -5.63 -1.09
C LEU A 150 27.51 -4.91 -0.23
N ALA A 151 26.31 -5.47 -0.09
CA ALA A 151 25.23 -4.89 0.69
C ALA A 151 25.60 -4.77 2.18
N LEU A 152 26.37 -5.71 2.69
CA LEU A 152 26.83 -5.74 4.09
C LEU A 152 28.06 -4.86 4.36
N LYS A 153 28.65 -4.26 3.31
CA LYS A 153 29.83 -3.42 3.49
C LYS A 153 29.53 -2.23 4.40
N GLY A 154 30.39 -2.05 5.40
CA GLY A 154 30.28 -0.98 6.40
C GLY A 154 29.21 -1.21 7.49
N ARG A 155 28.63 -2.42 7.55
CA ARG A 155 27.72 -2.83 8.62
C ARG A 155 28.46 -3.28 9.86
N SER A 156 27.72 -3.33 10.98
CA SER A 156 28.26 -3.90 12.21
C SER A 156 28.55 -5.38 12.07
N GLN A 157 29.52 -5.91 12.82
CA GLN A 157 29.82 -7.33 12.82
C GLN A 157 28.60 -8.17 13.21
N GLN A 158 27.76 -7.65 14.09
CA GLN A 158 26.52 -8.30 14.52
C GLN A 158 25.53 -8.49 13.37
N ASP A 159 25.36 -7.49 12.51
CA ASP A 159 24.49 -7.57 11.33
C ASP A 159 25.05 -8.57 10.30
N ILE A 160 26.37 -8.52 10.11
CA ILE A 160 27.07 -9.44 9.21
C ILE A 160 26.87 -10.87 9.69
N ASP A 161 27.12 -11.16 10.95
CA ASP A 161 26.97 -12.49 11.55
C ASP A 161 25.53 -12.98 11.48
N LYS A 162 24.54 -12.09 11.71
CA LYS A 162 23.11 -12.41 11.59
C LYS A 162 22.78 -12.88 10.19
N VAL A 163 23.26 -12.19 9.16
CA VAL A 163 23.00 -12.56 7.76
C VAL A 163 23.73 -13.86 7.41
N ILE A 164 25.02 -13.97 7.74
CA ILE A 164 25.83 -15.15 7.41
C ILE A 164 25.23 -16.41 8.05
N ASN A 165 24.85 -16.36 9.32
CA ASN A 165 24.26 -17.50 10.02
C ASN A 165 22.94 -17.97 9.40
N ASN A 166 22.26 -17.11 8.67
CA ASN A 166 21.04 -17.44 7.92
C ASN A 166 21.29 -17.91 6.48
N LEU A 167 22.53 -17.89 5.98
CA LEU A 167 22.88 -18.45 4.67
C LEU A 167 23.00 -19.99 4.73
N PRO A 168 22.83 -20.70 3.60
CA PRO A 168 23.19 -22.10 3.49
C PRO A 168 24.67 -22.32 3.79
N GLN A 169 25.02 -23.45 4.40
CA GLN A 169 26.41 -23.77 4.80
C GLN A 169 27.44 -23.56 3.67
N LYS A 170 27.06 -23.90 2.43
CA LYS A 170 27.92 -23.69 1.26
C LYS A 170 28.21 -22.21 1.02
N LYS A 171 27.17 -21.34 1.09
CA LYS A 171 27.33 -19.88 0.95
C LYS A 171 28.09 -19.26 2.13
N GLN A 172 27.86 -19.78 3.37
CA GLN A 172 28.62 -19.35 4.55
C GLN A 172 30.13 -19.61 4.38
N ALA A 173 30.49 -20.79 3.92
CA ALA A 173 31.90 -21.18 3.70
C ALA A 173 32.58 -20.39 2.58
N MET A 174 31.82 -19.83 1.64
CA MET A 174 32.33 -19.07 0.51
C MET A 174 32.20 -17.55 0.71
N PHE A 175 31.65 -17.10 1.83
CA PHE A 175 31.46 -15.66 2.08
C PHE A 175 32.82 -15.00 2.38
N GLU A 176 33.12 -13.98 1.57
CA GLU A 176 34.29 -13.12 1.78
C GLU A 176 33.80 -11.67 1.97
N PRO A 177 34.14 -11.01 3.08
CA PRO A 177 33.80 -9.61 3.27
C PRO A 177 34.53 -8.71 2.27
N VAL A 178 33.84 -7.69 1.77
CA VAL A 178 34.42 -6.72 0.85
C VAL A 178 35.25 -5.70 1.63
N GLU A 179 36.59 -5.88 1.66
CA GLU A 179 37.52 -4.97 2.35
C GLU A 179 37.96 -3.79 1.45
N SER A 180 38.04 -4.01 0.13
CA SER A 180 38.46 -2.99 -0.81
C SER A 180 37.53 -1.78 -0.83
N ALA A 181 38.07 -0.59 -1.18
CA ALA A 181 37.25 0.59 -1.41
C ALA A 181 36.34 0.36 -2.62
N VAL A 182 35.04 0.48 -2.45
CA VAL A 182 34.03 0.42 -3.51
C VAL A 182 33.21 1.71 -3.56
N PRO A 183 32.76 2.11 -4.75
CA PRO A 183 31.86 3.25 -4.89
C PRO A 183 30.60 3.07 -4.04
N LYS A 184 30.14 4.14 -3.37
CA LYS A 184 28.90 4.13 -2.58
C LYS A 184 27.72 3.64 -3.43
N ARG A 185 27.67 4.03 -4.69
CA ARG A 185 26.64 3.62 -5.65
C ARG A 185 26.50 2.10 -5.75
N ASP A 186 27.59 1.37 -5.75
CA ASP A 186 27.57 -0.09 -5.91
C ASP A 186 27.05 -0.77 -4.63
N VAL A 187 27.39 -0.21 -3.48
CA VAL A 187 26.84 -0.64 -2.18
C VAL A 187 25.32 -0.35 -2.12
N ASP A 188 24.90 0.84 -2.52
CA ASP A 188 23.49 1.24 -2.52
C ASP A 188 22.68 0.37 -3.51
N GLN A 189 23.25 0.03 -4.66
CA GLN A 189 22.64 -0.88 -5.62
C GLN A 189 22.52 -2.31 -5.08
N ALA A 190 23.51 -2.78 -4.36
CA ALA A 190 23.47 -4.09 -3.71
C ALA A 190 22.41 -4.14 -2.59
N LYS A 191 22.31 -3.09 -1.76
CA LYS A 191 21.26 -2.96 -0.76
C LYS A 191 19.87 -2.95 -1.41
N LYS A 192 19.72 -2.22 -2.51
CA LYS A 192 18.46 -2.19 -3.27
C LYS A 192 18.09 -3.57 -3.80
N ALA A 193 19.01 -4.36 -4.29
CA ALA A 193 18.75 -5.72 -4.76
C ALA A 193 18.16 -6.61 -3.65
N VAL A 194 18.61 -6.44 -2.41
CA VAL A 194 18.04 -7.15 -1.23
C VAL A 194 16.59 -6.72 -0.98
N VAL A 195 16.31 -5.42 -1.01
CA VAL A 195 14.96 -4.87 -0.83
C VAL A 195 14.03 -5.34 -1.96
N ASP A 196 14.50 -5.32 -3.20
CA ASP A 196 13.72 -5.77 -4.36
C ASP A 196 13.39 -7.26 -4.28
N ALA A 197 14.31 -8.10 -3.79
CA ALA A 197 14.07 -9.52 -3.55
C ALA A 197 12.97 -9.72 -2.47
N ALA A 198 13.02 -8.96 -1.37
CA ALA A 198 11.98 -9.01 -0.35
C ALA A 198 10.61 -8.57 -0.89
N ARG A 199 10.55 -7.49 -1.66
CA ARG A 199 9.31 -7.01 -2.30
C ARG A 199 8.75 -8.01 -3.32
N GLN A 200 9.62 -8.75 -4.01
CA GLN A 200 9.17 -9.80 -4.91
C GLN A 200 8.50 -10.95 -4.14
N MET A 201 9.05 -11.34 -3.00
CA MET A 201 8.45 -12.36 -2.13
C MET A 201 7.12 -11.93 -1.52
N GLU A 202 6.98 -10.64 -1.18
CA GLU A 202 5.68 -10.07 -0.76
C GLU A 202 4.64 -10.18 -1.88
N LYS A 203 4.98 -9.81 -3.12
CA LYS A 203 4.09 -9.94 -4.28
C LYS A 203 3.67 -11.40 -4.55
N GLU A 204 4.54 -12.34 -4.24
CA GLU A 204 4.25 -13.78 -4.29
C GLU A 204 3.38 -14.27 -3.12
N GLY A 205 3.03 -13.37 -2.19
CA GLY A 205 2.15 -13.68 -1.06
C GLY A 205 2.82 -14.49 0.07
N LYS A 206 4.17 -14.48 0.15
CA LYS A 206 4.89 -15.21 1.19
C LYS A 206 4.81 -14.54 2.56
N PHE A 207 4.57 -13.23 2.59
CA PHE A 207 4.35 -12.42 3.80
C PHE A 207 3.66 -11.11 3.42
N SER A 208 3.21 -10.35 4.44
CA SER A 208 2.72 -8.97 4.31
C SER A 208 3.67 -8.01 5.00
N LEU A 209 4.00 -6.89 4.34
CA LEU A 209 4.82 -5.83 4.97
C LEU A 209 4.12 -5.20 6.17
N GLU A 210 2.79 -5.10 6.14
CA GLU A 210 2.01 -4.58 7.27
C GLU A 210 2.21 -5.42 8.54
N ASP A 211 2.34 -6.75 8.40
CA ASP A 211 2.55 -7.66 9.53
C ASP A 211 3.97 -7.52 10.13
N ILE A 212 4.95 -7.17 9.29
CA ILE A 212 6.36 -7.04 9.70
C ILE A 212 6.66 -5.64 10.23
N LEU A 213 6.25 -4.59 9.52
CA LEU A 213 6.57 -3.20 9.83
C LEU A 213 5.51 -2.54 10.73
N GLY A 214 4.26 -3.02 10.72
CA GLY A 214 3.16 -2.49 11.53
C GLY A 214 3.17 -2.92 12.99
N SER A 215 4.08 -3.82 13.40
CA SER A 215 4.21 -4.35 14.77
C SER A 215 5.29 -3.64 15.60
N SER A 216 5.84 -2.54 15.10
CA SER A 216 6.95 -1.79 15.75
C SER A 216 6.44 -0.53 16.43
#